data_e249c682b94b8e31bf186dafa981f9d3
#
_entry.id   e249c682b94b8e31bf186dafa981f9d3
#
_cell.length_a   1.000
_cell.length_b   1.000
_cell.length_c   1.000
_cell.angle_alpha   90.00
_cell.angle_beta   90.00
_cell.angle_gamma   90.00
#
_symmetry.space_group_name_H-M   'P 1'
#
loop_
_entity.id
_entity.type
_entity.pdbx_description
1 polymer ?
#
loop_
_entity_poly.entity_id
_entity_poly.type
_entity_poly.pdbx_seq_one_letter_code
_entity_poly.pdbx_strand_id
1 'polypeptide(L)'
;MKKILTMTFFSILCAGMLSGCGTDYDTADSTVFAFKDGSIVSTDVEKFDTGTYDKDDLEKYVNSEIDSYNKSDDGDVKLKSLDVEDGKAHLTVSYGSSKEYSAFNGTDMFCGTIAEALAAGYDFNAEFASIEDGKAKSCDKKDFIDSEGYKVVIYKGTSNIHVESDILFSSVDNVKLVDDKTVAVGSGYDIFKTYFKIEGKMDVRHSDGNGNWFWEW
;
A
#
# COMPACT_ATOMS: atom_id res chain seq x y z
N MET A 1 -0.29 -42.32 -37.46
CA MET A 1 0.46 -41.15 -37.92
C MET A 1 0.06 -39.98 -37.02
N LYS A 2 0.89 -39.65 -36.05
CA LYS A 2 0.66 -38.55 -35.12
C LYS A 2 1.14 -37.25 -35.79
N LYS A 3 0.23 -36.30 -36.02
CA LYS A 3 0.58 -34.96 -36.49
C LYS A 3 1.09 -34.13 -35.30
N ILE A 4 2.36 -33.80 -35.35
CA ILE A 4 3.00 -32.87 -34.42
C ILE A 4 2.59 -31.49 -34.90
N LEU A 5 1.78 -30.79 -34.09
CA LEU A 5 1.44 -29.38 -34.29
C LEU A 5 2.52 -28.56 -33.64
N THR A 6 3.41 -28.03 -34.46
CA THR A 6 4.46 -27.10 -34.03
C THR A 6 3.80 -25.75 -33.81
N MET A 7 3.62 -25.39 -32.55
CA MET A 7 3.08 -24.09 -32.16
C MET A 7 4.25 -23.09 -32.15
N THR A 8 4.33 -22.26 -33.17
CA THR A 8 5.30 -21.21 -33.32
C THR A 8 4.91 -20.10 -32.37
N PHE A 9 5.72 -19.89 -31.32
CA PHE A 9 5.60 -18.74 -30.41
C PHE A 9 5.95 -17.45 -31.19
N PHE A 10 4.94 -16.69 -31.52
CA PHE A 10 5.10 -15.37 -32.12
C PHE A 10 5.25 -14.35 -30.98
N SER A 11 6.50 -14.07 -30.64
CA SER A 11 6.83 -13.00 -29.69
C SER A 11 6.49 -11.66 -30.33
N ILE A 12 5.32 -11.10 -30.02
CA ILE A 12 5.01 -9.72 -30.34
C ILE A 12 5.66 -8.85 -29.26
N LEU A 13 6.85 -8.35 -29.59
CA LEU A 13 7.52 -7.30 -28.85
C LEU A 13 6.77 -5.98 -29.14
N CYS A 14 5.70 -5.71 -28.43
CA CYS A 14 5.08 -4.38 -28.42
C CYS A 14 5.90 -3.47 -27.53
N ALA A 15 6.94 -2.85 -28.12
CA ALA A 15 7.57 -1.67 -27.55
C ALA A 15 6.59 -0.49 -27.65
N GLY A 16 5.65 -0.44 -26.70
CA GLY A 16 4.83 0.73 -26.43
C GLY A 16 5.48 1.52 -25.32
N MET A 17 6.32 2.48 -25.66
CA MET A 17 6.74 3.51 -24.71
C MET A 17 5.52 4.35 -24.35
N LEU A 18 4.81 3.96 -23.32
CA LEU A 18 3.98 4.87 -22.54
C LEU A 18 4.86 5.32 -21.38
N SER A 19 5.44 6.51 -21.51
CA SER A 19 6.04 7.27 -20.42
C SER A 19 4.91 7.69 -19.46
N GLY A 20 4.40 6.72 -18.71
CA GLY A 20 3.64 6.93 -17.51
C GLY A 20 4.55 6.52 -16.37
N CYS A 21 4.72 7.37 -15.38
CA CYS A 21 5.37 7.04 -14.12
C CYS A 21 4.43 6.05 -13.41
N GLY A 22 4.41 4.80 -13.85
CA GLY A 22 3.61 3.72 -13.30
C GLY A 22 4.43 3.00 -12.26
N THR A 23 3.97 3.00 -11.02
CA THR A 23 4.49 2.10 -9.98
C THR A 23 4.29 0.67 -10.47
N ASP A 24 5.35 -0.12 -10.46
CA ASP A 24 5.28 -1.55 -10.72
C ASP A 24 4.72 -2.22 -9.46
N TYR A 25 3.57 -2.87 -9.61
CA TYR A 25 2.92 -3.60 -8.52
C TYR A 25 3.29 -5.09 -8.49
N ASP A 26 4.11 -5.55 -9.42
CA ASP A 26 4.60 -6.93 -9.42
C ASP A 26 5.72 -7.07 -8.38
N THR A 27 5.37 -7.62 -7.24
CA THR A 27 6.27 -7.78 -6.09
C THR A 27 6.39 -9.27 -5.73
N ALA A 28 7.57 -9.65 -5.26
CA ALA A 28 7.85 -11.04 -4.84
C ALA A 28 7.12 -11.42 -3.53
N ASP A 29 6.84 -10.41 -2.68
CA ASP A 29 6.20 -10.54 -1.38
C ASP A 29 4.99 -9.60 -1.31
N SER A 30 4.01 -9.96 -0.49
CA SER A 30 2.81 -9.14 -0.26
C SER A 30 3.21 -7.72 0.15
N THR A 31 2.72 -6.73 -0.59
CA THR A 31 3.09 -5.32 -0.43
C THR A 31 1.88 -4.41 -0.52
N VAL A 32 1.78 -3.45 0.38
CA VAL A 32 0.78 -2.38 0.36
C VAL A 32 1.46 -1.08 -0.04
N PHE A 33 0.95 -0.45 -1.08
CA PHE A 33 1.42 0.82 -1.63
C PHE A 33 0.51 1.94 -1.13
N ALA A 34 1.08 2.89 -0.41
CA ALA A 34 0.36 4.07 0.07
C ALA A 34 0.78 5.31 -0.73
N PHE A 35 -0.20 5.98 -1.33
CA PHE A 35 0.01 7.13 -2.20
C PHE A 35 -0.24 8.46 -1.49
N LYS A 36 0.33 9.53 -2.04
CA LYS A 36 0.21 10.89 -1.49
C LYS A 36 -1.22 11.40 -1.50
N ASP A 37 -2.03 10.97 -2.45
CA ASP A 37 -3.46 11.30 -2.55
C ASP A 37 -4.34 10.54 -1.55
N GLY A 38 -3.76 9.60 -0.81
CA GLY A 38 -4.44 8.78 0.19
C GLY A 38 -5.01 7.48 -0.37
N SER A 39 -4.89 7.25 -1.68
CA SER A 39 -5.26 5.97 -2.28
C SER A 39 -4.28 4.87 -1.89
N ILE A 40 -4.75 3.64 -1.94
CA ILE A 40 -3.97 2.45 -1.58
C ILE A 40 -4.05 1.44 -2.73
N VAL A 41 -2.96 0.73 -2.95
CA VAL A 41 -2.96 -0.49 -3.76
C VAL A 41 -2.31 -1.60 -2.92
N SER A 42 -2.90 -2.78 -2.89
CA SER A 42 -2.23 -3.96 -2.33
C SER A 42 -1.92 -4.96 -3.44
N THR A 43 -0.78 -5.61 -3.33
CA THR A 43 -0.49 -6.86 -4.02
C THR A 43 -0.31 -7.94 -2.97
N ASP A 44 -1.21 -8.91 -2.97
CA ASP A 44 -1.16 -10.06 -2.08
C ASP A 44 -0.56 -11.24 -2.83
N VAL A 45 0.50 -11.82 -2.28
CA VAL A 45 1.24 -12.93 -2.88
C VAL A 45 1.10 -14.15 -1.98
N GLU A 46 0.33 -15.13 -2.46
CA GLU A 46 0.01 -16.31 -1.68
C GLU A 46 0.25 -17.60 -2.48
N LYS A 47 0.52 -18.69 -1.77
CA LYS A 47 0.63 -20.01 -2.40
C LYS A 47 -0.70 -20.40 -3.03
N PHE A 48 -0.64 -20.83 -4.27
CA PHE A 48 -1.81 -21.26 -5.04
C PHE A 48 -1.59 -22.65 -5.65
N ASP A 49 -2.35 -23.63 -5.16
CA ASP A 49 -2.29 -24.99 -5.68
C ASP A 49 -3.26 -25.14 -6.86
N THR A 50 -2.74 -25.05 -8.07
CA THR A 50 -3.50 -25.19 -9.32
C THR A 50 -4.09 -26.60 -9.53
N GLY A 51 -3.66 -27.60 -8.76
CA GLY A 51 -4.28 -28.93 -8.75
C GLY A 51 -5.58 -28.99 -7.96
N THR A 52 -5.79 -28.03 -7.07
CA THR A 52 -6.95 -27.96 -6.17
C THR A 52 -7.85 -26.78 -6.50
N TYR A 53 -7.30 -25.64 -6.90
CA TYR A 53 -8.00 -24.39 -7.11
C TYR A 53 -7.89 -23.92 -8.57
N ASP A 54 -8.94 -23.29 -9.06
CA ASP A 54 -9.03 -22.69 -10.39
C ASP A 54 -8.88 -21.17 -10.31
N LYS A 55 -8.07 -20.58 -11.19
CA LYS A 55 -7.83 -19.14 -11.25
C LYS A 55 -9.11 -18.35 -11.54
N ASP A 56 -9.91 -18.84 -12.50
CA ASP A 56 -11.14 -18.16 -12.94
C ASP A 56 -12.18 -18.16 -11.80
N ASP A 57 -12.20 -19.21 -10.98
CA ASP A 57 -13.10 -19.26 -9.83
C ASP A 57 -12.63 -18.31 -8.72
N LEU A 58 -11.32 -18.17 -8.48
CA LEU A 58 -10.77 -17.17 -7.58
C LEU A 58 -11.11 -15.75 -8.05
N GLU A 59 -10.93 -15.47 -9.35
CA GLU A 59 -11.25 -14.15 -9.92
C GLU A 59 -12.74 -13.81 -9.78
N LYS A 60 -13.63 -14.76 -10.03
CA LYS A 60 -15.08 -14.58 -9.83
C LYS A 60 -15.40 -14.30 -8.36
N TYR A 61 -14.76 -15.03 -7.44
CA TYR A 61 -14.94 -14.82 -6.01
C TYR A 61 -14.52 -13.42 -5.60
N VAL A 62 -13.29 -13.00 -5.97
CA VAL A 62 -12.77 -11.67 -5.66
C VAL A 62 -13.68 -10.57 -6.22
N ASN A 63 -14.10 -10.68 -7.48
CA ASN A 63 -15.01 -9.70 -8.09
C ASN A 63 -16.35 -9.66 -7.37
N SER A 64 -16.87 -10.80 -6.89
CA SER A 64 -18.12 -10.85 -6.12
C SER A 64 -18.00 -10.13 -4.78
N GLU A 65 -16.87 -10.31 -4.07
CA GLU A 65 -16.59 -9.63 -2.80
C GLU A 65 -16.47 -8.11 -3.00
N ILE A 66 -15.74 -7.68 -4.05
CA ILE A 66 -15.60 -6.27 -4.43
C ILE A 66 -16.95 -5.66 -4.77
N ASP A 67 -17.74 -6.31 -5.60
CA ASP A 67 -19.08 -5.85 -5.97
C ASP A 67 -20.01 -5.73 -4.76
N SER A 68 -19.92 -6.68 -3.84
CA SER A 68 -20.70 -6.70 -2.61
C SER A 68 -20.32 -5.53 -1.71
N TYR A 69 -19.03 -5.32 -1.49
CA TYR A 69 -18.51 -4.21 -0.71
C TYR A 69 -18.91 -2.85 -1.31
N ASN A 70 -18.63 -2.63 -2.59
CA ASN A 70 -18.93 -1.36 -3.25
C ASN A 70 -20.43 -1.00 -3.22
N LYS A 71 -21.31 -2.01 -3.25
CA LYS A 71 -22.77 -1.79 -3.13
C LYS A 71 -23.21 -1.42 -1.72
N SER A 72 -22.58 -2.01 -0.70
CA SER A 72 -22.98 -1.80 0.70
C SER A 72 -22.43 -0.51 1.28
N ASP A 73 -21.23 -0.10 0.88
CA ASP A 73 -20.46 0.96 1.52
C ASP A 73 -20.16 2.15 0.62
N ASP A 74 -20.74 2.19 -0.60
CA ASP A 74 -20.46 3.21 -1.64
C ASP A 74 -18.94 3.32 -1.91
N GLY A 75 -18.29 2.14 -1.96
CA GLY A 75 -16.83 2.03 -2.06
C GLY A 75 -16.30 2.15 -3.49
N ASP A 76 -15.00 2.37 -3.60
CA ASP A 76 -14.25 2.42 -4.87
C ASP A 76 -13.12 1.37 -4.92
N VAL A 77 -13.42 0.14 -4.49
CA VAL A 77 -12.49 -0.99 -4.54
C VAL A 77 -12.51 -1.60 -5.93
N LYS A 78 -11.33 -1.88 -6.51
CA LYS A 78 -11.23 -2.44 -7.88
C LYS A 78 -10.15 -3.51 -7.96
N LEU A 79 -10.47 -4.65 -8.57
CA LEU A 79 -9.47 -5.61 -9.02
C LEU A 79 -8.63 -4.98 -10.13
N LYS A 80 -7.30 -4.93 -9.96
CA LYS A 80 -6.36 -4.47 -10.99
C LYS A 80 -5.82 -5.63 -11.80
N SER A 81 -5.35 -6.68 -11.13
CA SER A 81 -4.90 -7.92 -11.77
C SER A 81 -4.99 -9.11 -10.82
N LEU A 82 -5.11 -10.27 -11.38
CA LEU A 82 -4.91 -11.56 -10.73
C LEU A 82 -4.08 -12.44 -11.65
N ASP A 83 -2.87 -12.76 -11.22
CA ASP A 83 -1.97 -13.63 -11.97
C ASP A 83 -1.59 -14.85 -11.13
N VAL A 84 -1.44 -16.00 -11.78
CA VAL A 84 -1.00 -17.23 -11.14
C VAL A 84 0.22 -17.74 -11.87
N GLU A 85 1.35 -17.71 -11.21
CA GLU A 85 2.64 -18.12 -11.76
C GLU A 85 3.46 -18.82 -10.67
N ASP A 86 4.20 -19.84 -11.03
CA ASP A 86 5.10 -20.62 -10.15
C ASP A 86 4.45 -21.09 -8.83
N GLY A 87 3.15 -21.44 -8.89
CA GLY A 87 2.40 -21.92 -7.73
C GLY A 87 2.05 -20.84 -6.70
N LYS A 88 2.07 -19.57 -7.13
CA LYS A 88 1.61 -18.42 -6.37
C LYS A 88 0.52 -17.67 -7.11
N ALA A 89 -0.42 -17.11 -6.39
CA ALA A 89 -1.34 -16.10 -6.87
C ALA A 89 -0.83 -14.72 -6.47
N HIS A 90 -0.82 -13.81 -7.43
CA HIS A 90 -0.54 -12.39 -7.26
C HIS A 90 -1.84 -11.62 -7.48
N LEU A 91 -2.48 -11.19 -6.42
CA LEU A 91 -3.74 -10.45 -6.45
C LEU A 91 -3.46 -8.98 -6.19
N THR A 92 -3.71 -8.11 -7.18
CA THR A 92 -3.56 -6.67 -7.03
C THR A 92 -4.92 -5.98 -7.01
N VAL A 93 -5.20 -5.26 -5.92
CA VAL A 93 -6.45 -4.54 -5.68
C VAL A 93 -6.16 -3.08 -5.35
N SER A 94 -6.97 -2.16 -5.86
CA SER A 94 -6.90 -0.74 -5.52
C SER A 94 -8.09 -0.30 -4.68
N TYR A 95 -7.84 0.66 -3.79
CA TYR A 95 -8.80 1.24 -2.84
C TYR A 95 -8.69 2.76 -2.90
N GLY A 96 -9.81 3.45 -2.87
CA GLY A 96 -9.85 4.92 -2.89
C GLY A 96 -9.26 5.55 -1.63
N SER A 97 -9.13 4.80 -0.52
CA SER A 97 -8.57 5.31 0.73
C SER A 97 -8.04 4.20 1.64
N SER A 98 -7.22 4.56 2.63
CA SER A 98 -6.79 3.65 3.69
C SER A 98 -7.97 3.14 4.55
N LYS A 99 -9.05 3.92 4.65
CA LYS A 99 -10.28 3.50 5.34
C LYS A 99 -10.97 2.37 4.59
N GLU A 100 -11.08 2.47 3.26
CA GLU A 100 -11.63 1.38 2.43
C GLU A 100 -10.76 0.13 2.48
N TYR A 101 -9.44 0.30 2.40
CA TYR A 101 -8.50 -0.81 2.59
C TYR A 101 -8.75 -1.53 3.92
N SER A 102 -8.86 -0.77 5.01
CA SER A 102 -9.10 -1.33 6.35
C SER A 102 -10.44 -2.05 6.44
N ALA A 103 -11.50 -1.46 5.90
CA ALA A 103 -12.84 -2.03 5.94
C ALA A 103 -12.95 -3.31 5.09
N PHE A 104 -12.36 -3.31 3.89
CA PHE A 104 -12.39 -4.46 2.99
C PHE A 104 -11.55 -5.63 3.49
N ASN A 105 -10.33 -5.36 3.98
CA ASN A 105 -9.37 -6.40 4.38
C ASN A 105 -9.43 -6.78 5.87
N GLY A 106 -10.17 -6.03 6.69
CA GLY A 106 -10.17 -6.24 8.15
C GLY A 106 -8.81 -5.93 8.81
N THR A 107 -7.95 -5.17 8.14
CA THR A 107 -6.60 -4.82 8.58
C THR A 107 -6.52 -3.34 8.85
N ASP A 108 -6.17 -2.95 10.09
CA ASP A 108 -6.10 -1.53 10.48
C ASP A 108 -5.00 -0.81 9.72
N MET A 109 -5.39 0.22 8.97
CA MET A 109 -4.49 1.09 8.21
C MET A 109 -4.99 2.52 8.25
N PHE A 110 -4.07 3.44 8.45
CA PHE A 110 -4.33 4.87 8.40
C PHE A 110 -3.25 5.55 7.53
N CYS A 111 -3.68 6.47 6.68
CA CYS A 111 -2.80 7.34 5.90
C CYS A 111 -3.33 8.77 5.99
N GLY A 112 -2.57 9.68 6.58
CA GLY A 112 -2.98 11.06 6.79
C GLY A 112 -1.94 11.87 7.55
N THR A 113 -2.33 13.02 8.08
CA THR A 113 -1.48 13.84 8.95
C THR A 113 -1.42 13.28 10.37
N ILE A 114 -0.41 13.67 11.13
CA ILE A 114 -0.31 13.31 12.56
C ILE A 114 -1.52 13.85 13.35
N ALA A 115 -1.99 15.05 13.02
CA ALA A 115 -3.16 15.64 13.67
C ALA A 115 -4.44 14.83 13.43
N GLU A 116 -4.64 14.35 12.20
CA GLU A 116 -5.76 13.47 11.85
C GLU A 116 -5.64 12.11 12.53
N ALA A 117 -4.43 11.53 12.60
CA ALA A 117 -4.20 10.29 13.32
C ALA A 117 -4.54 10.40 14.81
N LEU A 118 -4.11 11.48 15.47
CA LEU A 118 -4.46 11.75 16.87
C LEU A 118 -5.97 11.94 17.05
N ALA A 119 -6.63 12.66 16.14
CA ALA A 119 -8.09 12.83 16.15
C ALA A 119 -8.84 11.50 15.93
N ALA A 120 -8.26 10.58 15.17
CA ALA A 120 -8.78 9.23 14.97
C ALA A 120 -8.49 8.27 16.14
N GLY A 121 -7.77 8.74 17.17
CA GLY A 121 -7.50 7.97 18.39
C GLY A 121 -6.23 7.10 18.32
N TYR A 122 -5.41 7.27 17.30
CA TYR A 122 -4.09 6.62 17.30
C TYR A 122 -3.16 7.29 18.30
N ASP A 123 -2.40 6.47 19.00
CA ASP A 123 -1.32 6.94 19.87
C ASP A 123 0.05 6.70 19.19
N PHE A 124 1.01 7.47 19.59
CA PHE A 124 2.39 7.35 19.11
C PHE A 124 3.31 6.83 20.23
N ASN A 125 2.86 5.80 20.94
CA ASN A 125 3.59 5.17 22.04
C ASN A 125 4.55 4.09 21.50
N ALA A 126 5.52 4.51 20.68
CA ALA A 126 6.57 3.68 20.12
C ALA A 126 7.92 4.39 20.26
N GLU A 127 9.00 3.65 20.15
CA GLU A 127 10.31 4.21 19.90
C GLU A 127 10.46 4.51 18.40
N PHE A 128 11.09 5.63 18.07
CA PHE A 128 11.25 6.11 16.71
C PHE A 128 12.72 6.24 16.33
N ALA A 129 12.96 6.08 15.03
CA ALA A 129 14.22 6.39 14.39
C ALA A 129 13.99 7.37 13.22
N SER A 130 14.88 8.34 13.06
CA SER A 130 15.02 9.10 11.83
C SER A 130 15.78 8.28 10.80
N ILE A 131 15.43 8.43 9.53
CA ILE A 131 16.12 7.77 8.41
C ILE A 131 16.90 8.85 7.65
N GLU A 132 18.21 8.72 7.62
CA GLU A 132 19.12 9.61 6.90
C GLU A 132 20.10 8.76 6.08
N ASP A 133 20.19 9.02 4.78
CA ASP A 133 21.04 8.25 3.84
C ASP A 133 20.85 6.72 3.97
N GLY A 134 19.58 6.26 4.08
CA GLY A 134 19.24 4.86 4.22
C GLY A 134 19.63 4.23 5.57
N LYS A 135 19.94 5.05 6.59
CA LYS A 135 20.35 4.59 7.93
C LYS A 135 19.40 5.10 9.00
N ALA A 136 18.98 4.18 9.86
CA ALA A 136 18.15 4.52 11.01
C ALA A 136 19.04 5.04 12.17
N LYS A 137 18.61 6.17 12.76
CA LYS A 137 19.17 6.76 13.98
C LYS A 137 18.05 6.95 14.99
N SER A 138 18.25 6.50 16.22
CA SER A 138 17.28 6.77 17.30
C SER A 138 17.01 8.27 17.42
N CYS A 139 15.75 8.63 17.54
CA CYS A 139 15.31 10.02 17.72
C CYS A 139 14.24 10.12 18.81
N ASP A 140 14.04 11.34 19.32
CA ASP A 140 12.98 11.58 20.28
C ASP A 140 11.59 11.55 19.59
N LYS A 141 10.59 11.06 20.31
CA LYS A 141 9.18 11.08 19.87
C LYS A 141 8.75 12.49 19.44
N LYS A 142 9.28 13.52 20.07
CA LYS A 142 9.00 14.91 19.74
C LYS A 142 9.42 15.26 18.32
N ASP A 143 10.58 14.80 17.89
CA ASP A 143 11.09 15.06 16.53
C ASP A 143 10.19 14.42 15.46
N PHE A 144 9.60 13.27 15.79
CA PHE A 144 8.61 12.62 14.93
C PHE A 144 7.29 13.41 14.88
N ILE A 145 6.79 13.91 16.02
CA ILE A 145 5.47 14.55 16.11
C ILE A 145 5.51 16.00 15.62
N ASP A 146 6.55 16.77 15.96
CA ASP A 146 6.62 18.22 15.72
C ASP A 146 6.89 18.63 14.27
N SER A 147 7.08 17.69 13.37
CA SER A 147 7.35 17.98 11.96
C SER A 147 6.05 18.21 11.20
N GLU A 148 5.69 19.47 11.00
CA GLU A 148 4.57 19.87 10.14
C GLU A 148 4.80 19.53 8.67
N GLY A 149 3.73 19.28 7.93
CA GLY A 149 3.79 19.06 6.48
C GLY A 149 4.10 17.65 6.03
N TYR A 150 4.11 16.67 6.95
CA TYR A 150 4.34 15.27 6.63
C TYR A 150 3.08 14.43 6.82
N LYS A 151 2.98 13.37 6.02
CA LYS A 151 1.99 12.32 6.21
C LYS A 151 2.58 11.20 7.06
N VAL A 152 1.71 10.53 7.79
CA VAL A 152 2.02 9.31 8.53
C VAL A 152 1.21 8.16 7.95
N VAL A 153 1.85 7.02 7.78
CA VAL A 153 1.19 5.75 7.55
C VAL A 153 1.26 4.95 8.84
N ILE A 154 0.13 4.45 9.29
CA ILE A 154 0.00 3.54 10.44
C ILE A 154 -0.60 2.26 9.90
N TYR A 155 0.06 1.13 10.14
CA TYR A 155 -0.33 -0.14 9.58
C TYR A 155 -0.22 -1.25 10.61
N LYS A 156 -1.23 -2.11 10.66
CA LYS A 156 -1.29 -3.23 11.58
C LYS A 156 -1.48 -4.53 10.79
N GLY A 157 -0.44 -4.94 10.10
CA GLY A 157 -0.44 -6.14 9.27
C GLY A 157 0.97 -6.68 9.09
N THR A 158 1.14 -7.59 8.16
CA THR A 158 2.40 -8.31 7.91
C THR A 158 2.98 -8.09 6.52
N SER A 159 2.28 -7.36 5.64
CA SER A 159 2.76 -7.03 4.30
C SER A 159 3.81 -5.94 4.34
N ASN A 160 4.72 -5.92 3.40
CA ASN A 160 5.62 -4.78 3.20
C ASN A 160 4.80 -3.51 2.94
N ILE A 161 5.34 -2.37 3.33
CA ILE A 161 4.74 -1.07 3.02
C ILE A 161 5.67 -0.31 2.09
N HIS A 162 5.14 0.11 0.95
CA HIS A 162 5.80 1.00 0.02
C HIS A 162 5.09 2.36 -0.02
N VAL A 163 5.85 3.45 0.01
CA VAL A 163 5.33 4.83 -0.05
C VAL A 163 5.95 5.58 -1.22
N GLU A 164 5.24 6.56 -1.77
CA GLU A 164 5.72 7.34 -2.92
C GLU A 164 6.96 8.20 -2.64
N SER A 165 7.10 8.68 -1.40
CA SER A 165 8.21 9.54 -0.99
C SER A 165 9.15 8.79 -0.06
N ASP A 166 10.33 9.35 0.15
CA ASP A 166 11.30 8.78 1.06
C ASP A 166 10.76 8.74 2.49
N ILE A 167 11.04 7.66 3.18
CA ILE A 167 10.67 7.45 4.58
C ILE A 167 11.68 8.19 5.44
N LEU A 168 11.21 9.18 6.19
CA LEU A 168 12.06 10.03 7.03
C LEU A 168 12.12 9.55 8.48
N PHE A 169 11.09 8.85 8.92
CA PHE A 169 11.01 8.27 10.27
C PHE A 169 10.28 6.94 10.22
N SER A 170 10.63 6.05 11.14
CA SER A 170 9.96 4.76 11.33
C SER A 170 9.91 4.43 12.83
N SER A 171 8.91 3.65 13.24
CA SER A 171 9.01 2.92 14.50
C SER A 171 10.15 1.91 14.42
N VAL A 172 10.80 1.62 15.53
CA VAL A 172 11.97 0.69 15.53
C VAL A 172 11.56 -0.75 15.76
N ASP A 173 10.39 -0.97 16.36
CA ASP A 173 9.92 -2.31 16.67
C ASP A 173 9.39 -3.01 15.42
N ASN A 174 9.96 -4.19 15.12
CA ASN A 174 9.51 -5.10 14.05
C ASN A 174 9.50 -4.52 12.62
N VAL A 175 10.23 -3.44 12.37
CA VAL A 175 10.32 -2.78 11.07
C VAL A 175 11.75 -2.83 10.57
N LYS A 176 11.92 -3.21 9.31
CA LYS A 176 13.20 -3.20 8.62
C LYS A 176 13.09 -2.36 7.36
N LEU A 177 13.94 -1.37 7.25
CA LEU A 177 14.09 -0.61 6.00
C LEU A 177 14.62 -1.54 4.90
N VAL A 178 13.92 -1.62 3.79
CA VAL A 178 14.32 -2.37 2.59
C VAL A 178 15.04 -1.43 1.64
N ASP A 179 14.45 -0.26 1.40
CA ASP A 179 15.01 0.86 0.65
C ASP A 179 14.43 2.18 1.18
N ASP A 180 14.73 3.30 0.54
CA ASP A 180 14.30 4.63 1.00
C ASP A 180 12.77 4.81 1.04
N LYS A 181 12.01 3.95 0.37
CA LYS A 181 10.55 4.02 0.24
C LYS A 181 9.81 2.79 0.74
N THR A 182 10.53 1.73 1.09
CA THR A 182 9.94 0.44 1.42
C THR A 182 10.44 -0.05 2.77
N VAL A 183 9.52 -0.47 3.59
CA VAL A 183 9.81 -1.21 4.82
C VAL A 183 9.20 -2.59 4.78
N ALA A 184 9.95 -3.56 5.24
CA ALA A 184 9.44 -4.88 5.57
C ALA A 184 8.93 -4.84 7.01
N VAL A 185 7.71 -5.32 7.17
CA VAL A 185 7.08 -5.53 8.47
C VAL A 185 7.32 -6.99 8.85
N GLY A 186 7.93 -7.22 9.99
CA GLY A 186 8.34 -8.56 10.41
C GLY A 186 7.15 -9.48 10.66
N SER A 187 7.31 -10.75 10.31
CA SER A 187 6.36 -11.80 10.63
C SER A 187 6.49 -12.17 12.13
N GLY A 188 5.94 -11.35 13.00
CA GLY A 188 5.78 -11.67 14.41
C GLY A 188 4.34 -12.08 14.69
N TYR A 189 4.14 -12.92 15.72
CA TYR A 189 2.80 -13.34 16.14
C TYR A 189 2.00 -12.22 16.80
N ASP A 190 2.64 -11.10 17.09
CA ASP A 190 1.99 -9.95 17.67
C ASP A 190 1.66 -8.93 16.60
N ILE A 191 0.38 -8.57 16.55
CA ILE A 191 -0.11 -7.49 15.70
C ILE A 191 0.44 -6.19 16.26
N PHE A 192 1.31 -5.51 15.51
CA PHE A 192 1.91 -4.25 15.94
C PHE A 192 1.56 -3.12 14.98
N LYS A 193 1.57 -1.92 15.53
CA LYS A 193 1.38 -0.69 14.77
C LYS A 193 2.73 -0.23 14.23
N THR A 194 2.79 -0.01 12.94
CA THR A 194 3.95 0.54 12.26
C THR A 194 3.67 2.00 11.90
N TYR A 195 4.62 2.87 12.16
CA TYR A 195 4.47 4.30 11.93
C TYR A 195 5.52 4.77 10.93
N PHE A 196 5.05 5.31 9.82
CA PHE A 196 5.92 5.91 8.81
C PHE A 196 5.54 7.36 8.63
N LYS A 197 6.55 8.18 8.43
CA LYS A 197 6.37 9.57 8.07
C LYS A 197 6.94 9.77 6.67
N ILE A 198 6.08 10.13 5.74
CA ILE A 198 6.45 10.42 4.37
C ILE A 198 6.45 11.92 4.14
N GLU A 199 7.38 12.42 3.33
CA GLU A 199 7.38 13.82 2.94
C GLU A 199 6.13 14.09 2.09
N GLY A 200 5.24 14.95 2.57
CA GLY A 200 4.12 15.49 1.82
C GLY A 200 4.31 16.98 1.65
N LYS A 201 4.38 17.50 0.43
CA LYS A 201 4.16 18.92 0.24
C LYS A 201 2.71 19.21 0.62
N MET A 202 2.50 19.86 1.76
CA MET A 202 1.26 20.58 2.00
C MET A 202 1.28 21.79 1.07
N ASP A 203 0.51 21.75 -0.03
CA ASP A 203 0.26 22.95 -0.79
C ASP A 203 -0.61 23.90 0.03
N VAL A 204 -0.30 25.17 -0.17
CA VAL A 204 -0.70 26.33 0.63
C VAL A 204 -2.22 26.36 0.86
N ARG A 205 -2.61 26.67 2.09
CA ARG A 205 -3.99 27.02 2.43
C ARG A 205 -4.48 28.15 1.53
N HIS A 206 -5.45 27.88 0.69
CA HIS A 206 -6.16 28.91 -0.07
C HIS A 206 -7.45 29.31 0.68
N SER A 207 -7.67 30.61 0.80
CA SER A 207 -8.94 31.17 1.25
C SER A 207 -9.71 31.65 0.02
N ASP A 208 -10.99 31.29 -0.08
CA ASP A 208 -11.89 31.82 -1.12
C ASP A 208 -12.26 33.30 -0.95
N GLY A 209 -11.67 33.98 0.04
CA GLY A 209 -11.97 35.35 0.39
C GLY A 209 -13.25 35.54 1.22
N ASN A 210 -14.03 34.47 1.43
CA ASN A 210 -15.29 34.47 2.19
C ASN A 210 -15.16 33.78 3.54
N GLY A 211 -13.90 33.48 3.97
CA GLY A 211 -13.61 32.83 5.24
C GLY A 211 -13.63 31.30 5.20
N ASN A 212 -13.86 30.70 4.05
CA ASN A 212 -13.70 29.25 3.86
C ASN A 212 -12.25 28.94 3.48
N TRP A 213 -11.73 27.87 4.06
CA TRP A 213 -10.38 27.38 3.80
C TRP A 213 -10.46 26.02 3.12
N PHE A 214 -9.75 25.85 2.05
CA PHE A 214 -9.64 24.56 1.35
C PHE A 214 -8.19 24.23 1.07
N TRP A 215 -7.94 22.95 0.90
CA TRP A 215 -6.63 22.39 0.60
C TRP A 215 -6.58 22.02 -0.86
N GLU A 216 -5.61 22.51 -1.62
CA GLU A 216 -5.22 21.92 -2.90
C GLU A 216 -4.06 20.95 -2.65
N TRP A 217 -4.22 19.77 -3.19
CA TRP A 217 -3.26 18.67 -3.15
C TRP A 217 -2.25 18.78 -4.27
#